data_0624007c455887bd7c0c17a1058f5b76
#
_entry.id   0624007c455887bd7c0c17a1058f5b76
#
_cell.length_a   1.000
_cell.length_b   1.000
_cell.length_c   1.000
_cell.angle_alpha   90.00
_cell.angle_beta   90.00
_cell.angle_gamma   90.00
#
_symmetry.space_group_name_H-M   'P 1'
#
loop_
_entity.id
_entity.type
_entity.pdbx_description
1 polymer ?
#
loop_
_entity_poly.entity_id
_entity_poly.type
_entity_poly.pdbx_seq_one_letter_code
_entity_poly.pdbx_strand_id
1 'polypeptide(L)'
;MKKKSIFQQQSQELMRIYEEAATSKKVLVVAMDYAKKEHTIMFCNGDGYILRKPFGVKNTPEGVNYLIKQVHKSCNYHKIKRKHVFYGGEDCGSYTENFAQCLREHGWLVAGVNAQDAKKQRENIQASTDRLDLLGIARMLINRRGNCSPCQSGAYRNLRTLVRHRRKLVVLTTEERCRMHCVVDRLFPGFLAERNSGLFPFHEPSLRVMEGRFSAAQIKRRKRATLVDLLARAGAQEPTQKAKKLQEYAANVLQPPKEYIATLQTSLTQHVGLYRCLKNNISSLEREMAIWLAQTQGAFLMTVRGIGMVLAAGVTAEIGNPATQKPVNNLVSYAGIIPRVSQTGGSEGSTYVGSVAKRCNRILKDYLVQSASHLGLHGADDLMADHKRRDAAGQHANYGIARRYLRIGMHMMRHCHIYLPEDLRENSTLEARREYYQVTWPYLLDKWKKYGAHEVAFAPENPLGQWRDMVQDVYNITLRIK
;
A
#
# COMPACT_ATOMS: atom_id res chain seq x y z
N MET A 1 -12.13 -30.70 -20.50
CA MET A 1 -11.46 -29.42 -20.85
C MET A 1 -12.40 -28.26 -20.52
N LYS A 2 -12.03 -27.31 -19.65
CA LYS A 2 -12.81 -26.08 -19.44
C LYS A 2 -12.81 -25.28 -20.74
N LYS A 3 -13.98 -25.01 -21.30
CA LYS A 3 -14.12 -24.16 -22.50
C LYS A 3 -13.51 -22.79 -22.21
N LYS A 4 -12.48 -22.39 -22.97
CA LYS A 4 -11.88 -21.07 -22.85
C LYS A 4 -12.85 -20.04 -23.43
N SER A 5 -13.34 -19.10 -22.60
CA SER A 5 -14.16 -17.97 -23.06
C SER A 5 -13.26 -16.87 -23.64
N ILE A 6 -13.73 -16.21 -24.69
CA ILE A 6 -13.11 -14.96 -25.19
C ILE A 6 -13.19 -13.81 -24.19
N PHE A 7 -14.09 -13.90 -23.22
CA PHE A 7 -14.29 -12.92 -22.15
C PHE A 7 -13.41 -13.23 -20.94
N GLN A 8 -12.14 -12.87 -21.00
CA GLN A 8 -11.13 -13.25 -20.00
C GLN A 8 -11.22 -12.52 -18.63
N GLN A 9 -12.06 -11.50 -18.50
CA GLN A 9 -12.12 -10.65 -17.29
C GLN A 9 -13.47 -10.70 -16.58
N GLN A 10 -14.23 -11.78 -16.74
CA GLN A 10 -15.50 -11.94 -16.06
C GLN A 10 -15.32 -12.42 -14.62
N SER A 11 -16.15 -11.88 -13.68
CA SER A 11 -16.23 -12.38 -12.33
C SER A 11 -16.90 -13.76 -12.31
N GLN A 12 -16.30 -14.70 -11.60
CA GLN A 12 -16.85 -16.04 -11.44
C GLN A 12 -18.17 -16.00 -10.68
N GLU A 13 -18.29 -15.13 -9.69
CA GLU A 13 -19.50 -14.95 -8.88
C GLU A 13 -20.67 -14.44 -9.75
N LEU A 14 -20.41 -13.46 -10.61
CA LEU A 14 -21.44 -12.96 -11.53
C LEU A 14 -21.79 -14.00 -12.59
N MET A 15 -20.81 -14.73 -13.14
CA MET A 15 -21.08 -15.82 -14.08
C MET A 15 -22.00 -16.88 -13.47
N ARG A 16 -21.73 -17.29 -12.23
CA ARG A 16 -22.56 -18.27 -11.51
C ARG A 16 -24.01 -17.83 -11.39
N ILE A 17 -24.27 -16.53 -11.10
CA ILE A 17 -25.65 -15.99 -11.04
C ILE A 17 -26.37 -16.18 -12.39
N TYR A 18 -25.69 -15.87 -13.51
CA TYR A 18 -26.28 -16.04 -14.85
C TYR A 18 -26.53 -17.51 -15.21
N GLU A 19 -25.64 -18.42 -14.83
CA GLU A 19 -25.78 -19.86 -15.02
C GLU A 19 -26.97 -20.42 -14.21
N GLU A 20 -27.09 -20.01 -12.95
CA GLU A 20 -28.20 -20.44 -12.07
C GLU A 20 -29.57 -19.86 -12.46
N ALA A 21 -29.58 -18.70 -13.14
CA ALA A 21 -30.82 -18.05 -13.55
C ALA A 21 -31.47 -18.67 -14.79
N ALA A 22 -30.77 -19.55 -15.48
CA ALA A 22 -31.16 -20.19 -16.75
C ALA A 22 -31.40 -19.22 -17.92
N THR A 23 -31.91 -18.02 -17.65
CA THR A 23 -32.06 -16.95 -18.67
C THR A 23 -31.64 -15.61 -18.10
N SER A 24 -30.99 -14.78 -18.93
CA SER A 24 -30.54 -13.44 -18.54
C SER A 24 -31.71 -12.52 -18.13
N LYS A 25 -32.92 -12.75 -18.67
CA LYS A 25 -34.13 -12.01 -18.30
C LYS A 25 -34.49 -12.18 -16.82
N LYS A 26 -34.07 -13.30 -16.17
CA LYS A 26 -34.29 -13.60 -14.76
C LYS A 26 -33.13 -13.19 -13.84
N VAL A 27 -32.23 -12.36 -14.32
CA VAL A 27 -31.19 -11.70 -13.54
C VAL A 27 -31.56 -10.23 -13.34
N LEU A 28 -31.49 -9.74 -12.10
CA LEU A 28 -31.67 -8.32 -11.78
C LEU A 28 -30.32 -7.69 -11.47
N VAL A 29 -29.97 -6.70 -12.26
CA VAL A 29 -28.77 -5.88 -12.10
C VAL A 29 -29.17 -4.53 -11.50
N VAL A 30 -28.65 -4.22 -10.32
CA VAL A 30 -28.84 -2.95 -9.63
C VAL A 30 -27.59 -2.09 -9.85
N ALA A 31 -27.63 -1.23 -10.86
CA ALA A 31 -26.53 -0.30 -11.16
C ALA A 31 -26.63 0.94 -10.26
N MET A 32 -25.52 1.31 -9.64
CA MET A 32 -25.45 2.39 -8.67
C MET A 32 -24.33 3.37 -9.01
N ASP A 33 -24.68 4.65 -9.06
CA ASP A 33 -23.73 5.76 -9.06
C ASP A 33 -23.71 6.39 -7.66
N TYR A 34 -22.56 6.29 -7.00
CA TYR A 34 -22.43 6.67 -5.60
C TYR A 34 -22.10 8.15 -5.45
N ALA A 35 -22.87 8.84 -4.61
CA ALA A 35 -22.65 10.23 -4.29
C ALA A 35 -22.71 10.49 -2.77
N LYS A 36 -22.30 11.66 -2.33
CA LYS A 36 -22.17 11.99 -0.91
C LYS A 36 -23.49 11.93 -0.13
N LYS A 37 -24.57 12.47 -0.68
CA LYS A 37 -25.87 12.61 0.00
C LYS A 37 -26.92 11.63 -0.52
N GLU A 38 -26.97 11.44 -1.82
CA GLU A 38 -27.99 10.66 -2.49
C GLU A 38 -27.38 9.93 -3.69
N HIS A 39 -27.50 8.61 -3.71
CA HIS A 39 -27.03 7.75 -4.78
C HIS A 39 -28.07 7.69 -5.89
N THR A 40 -27.64 7.69 -7.15
CA THR A 40 -28.53 7.45 -8.29
C THR A 40 -28.50 5.96 -8.67
N ILE A 41 -29.67 5.34 -8.74
CA ILE A 41 -29.80 3.88 -8.90
C ILE A 41 -30.73 3.56 -10.04
N MET A 42 -30.39 2.57 -10.85
CA MET A 42 -31.20 2.05 -11.95
C MET A 42 -31.27 0.53 -11.88
N PHE A 43 -32.43 -0.03 -12.23
CA PHE A 43 -32.59 -1.47 -12.36
C PHE A 43 -32.67 -1.86 -13.83
N CYS A 44 -31.94 -2.90 -14.21
CA CYS A 44 -32.06 -3.53 -15.51
C CYS A 44 -32.02 -5.06 -15.36
N ASN A 45 -32.49 -5.76 -16.38
CA ASN A 45 -32.30 -7.20 -16.43
C ASN A 45 -30.95 -7.55 -17.07
N GLY A 46 -30.58 -8.83 -17.06
CA GLY A 46 -29.33 -9.30 -17.63
C GLY A 46 -29.21 -9.16 -19.16
N ASP A 47 -30.31 -8.85 -19.88
CA ASP A 47 -30.30 -8.55 -21.31
C ASP A 47 -30.17 -7.04 -21.57
N GLY A 48 -30.16 -6.20 -20.54
CA GLY A 48 -30.02 -4.74 -20.66
C GLY A 48 -31.34 -3.96 -20.72
N TYR A 49 -32.51 -4.61 -20.61
CA TYR A 49 -33.78 -3.89 -20.56
C TYR A 49 -33.93 -3.19 -19.18
N ILE A 50 -34.26 -1.90 -19.20
CA ILE A 50 -34.47 -1.08 -18.01
C ILE A 50 -35.80 -1.51 -17.37
N LEU A 51 -35.75 -2.09 -16.16
CA LEU A 51 -36.91 -2.49 -15.37
C LEU A 51 -37.38 -1.35 -14.47
N ARG A 52 -36.49 -0.46 -14.06
CA ARG A 52 -36.80 0.77 -13.34
C ARG A 52 -35.85 1.89 -13.77
N LYS A 53 -36.42 3.03 -14.15
CA LYS A 53 -35.70 4.25 -14.50
C LYS A 53 -34.85 4.76 -13.33
N PRO A 54 -33.81 5.56 -13.56
CA PRO A 54 -33.00 6.14 -12.50
C PRO A 54 -33.82 6.84 -11.42
N PHE A 55 -33.47 6.59 -10.16
CA PHE A 55 -34.10 7.19 -8.98
C PHE A 55 -33.06 7.41 -7.88
N GLY A 56 -33.34 8.40 -7.00
CA GLY A 56 -32.45 8.73 -5.89
C GLY A 56 -32.67 7.83 -4.68
N VAL A 57 -31.57 7.52 -3.98
CA VAL A 57 -31.55 6.80 -2.71
C VAL A 57 -30.60 7.51 -1.75
N LYS A 58 -31.10 7.97 -0.61
CA LYS A 58 -30.29 8.67 0.40
C LYS A 58 -29.19 7.76 0.95
N ASN A 59 -28.03 8.35 1.21
CA ASN A 59 -26.89 7.64 1.84
C ASN A 59 -27.10 7.54 3.36
N THR A 60 -28.12 6.79 3.76
CA THR A 60 -28.54 6.54 5.15
C THR A 60 -29.02 5.10 5.31
N PRO A 61 -29.10 4.56 6.56
CA PRO A 61 -29.70 3.23 6.80
C PRO A 61 -31.12 3.07 6.24
N GLU A 62 -31.96 4.12 6.34
CA GLU A 62 -33.30 4.14 5.80
C GLU A 62 -33.28 4.07 4.27
N GLY A 63 -32.29 4.72 3.63
CA GLY A 63 -32.06 4.64 2.20
C GLY A 63 -31.68 3.24 1.74
N VAL A 64 -30.83 2.52 2.49
CA VAL A 64 -30.53 1.10 2.22
C VAL A 64 -31.79 0.25 2.33
N ASN A 65 -32.57 0.41 3.41
CA ASN A 65 -33.82 -0.31 3.61
C ASN A 65 -34.83 0.00 2.51
N TYR A 66 -34.95 1.25 2.10
CA TYR A 66 -35.79 1.67 0.98
C TYR A 66 -35.34 0.97 -0.31
N LEU A 67 -34.07 0.96 -0.64
CA LEU A 67 -33.53 0.28 -1.82
C LEU A 67 -33.88 -1.22 -1.81
N ILE A 68 -33.63 -1.91 -0.69
CA ILE A 68 -33.94 -3.33 -0.54
C ILE A 68 -35.42 -3.59 -0.77
N LYS A 69 -36.31 -2.75 -0.22
CA LYS A 69 -37.76 -2.84 -0.47
C LYS A 69 -38.11 -2.68 -1.95
N GLN A 70 -37.47 -1.74 -2.67
CA GLN A 70 -37.67 -1.54 -4.10
C GLN A 70 -37.18 -2.73 -4.94
N VAL A 71 -36.06 -3.33 -4.55
CA VAL A 71 -35.54 -4.55 -5.18
C VAL A 71 -36.49 -5.71 -4.99
N HIS A 72 -37.03 -5.91 -3.78
CA HIS A 72 -38.02 -6.96 -3.53
C HIS A 72 -39.30 -6.76 -4.36
N LYS A 73 -39.82 -5.52 -4.47
CA LYS A 73 -40.95 -5.20 -5.34
C LYS A 73 -40.68 -5.55 -6.80
N SER A 74 -39.49 -5.18 -7.31
CA SER A 74 -39.10 -5.50 -8.68
C SER A 74 -38.95 -7.01 -8.90
N CYS A 75 -38.34 -7.72 -7.95
CA CYS A 75 -38.20 -9.17 -7.99
C CYS A 75 -39.58 -9.88 -8.08
N ASN A 76 -40.51 -9.46 -7.25
CA ASN A 76 -41.87 -10.03 -7.24
C ASN A 76 -42.59 -9.78 -8.57
N TYR A 77 -42.58 -8.54 -9.06
CA TYR A 77 -43.20 -8.15 -10.31
C TYR A 77 -42.65 -8.90 -11.53
N HIS A 78 -41.33 -9.03 -11.64
CA HIS A 78 -40.64 -9.67 -12.76
C HIS A 78 -40.40 -11.17 -12.54
N LYS A 79 -40.84 -11.73 -11.40
CA LYS A 79 -40.65 -13.14 -11.00
C LYS A 79 -39.17 -13.52 -11.03
N ILE A 80 -38.28 -12.68 -10.44
CA ILE A 80 -36.85 -12.90 -10.31
C ILE A 80 -36.55 -13.39 -8.89
N LYS A 81 -35.78 -14.47 -8.75
CA LYS A 81 -35.38 -15.00 -7.44
C LYS A 81 -34.30 -14.10 -6.80
N ARG A 82 -34.36 -13.91 -5.46
CA ARG A 82 -33.41 -13.12 -4.69
C ARG A 82 -31.94 -13.47 -5.00
N LYS A 83 -31.62 -14.74 -5.14
CA LYS A 83 -30.26 -15.23 -5.46
C LYS A 83 -29.74 -14.82 -6.85
N HIS A 84 -30.63 -14.35 -7.73
CA HIS A 84 -30.28 -13.85 -9.06
C HIS A 84 -30.18 -12.31 -9.12
N VAL A 85 -30.09 -11.66 -7.96
CA VAL A 85 -29.91 -10.21 -7.84
C VAL A 85 -28.47 -9.91 -7.44
N PHE A 86 -27.87 -8.94 -8.08
CA PHE A 86 -26.62 -8.36 -7.61
C PHE A 86 -26.60 -6.85 -7.83
N TYR A 87 -25.82 -6.19 -7.00
CA TYR A 87 -25.61 -4.75 -6.99
C TYR A 87 -24.23 -4.45 -7.54
N GLY A 88 -24.03 -3.29 -8.12
CA GLY A 88 -22.70 -2.83 -8.48
C GLY A 88 -22.65 -1.37 -8.86
N GLY A 89 -21.48 -0.77 -8.63
CA GLY A 89 -21.24 0.63 -8.93
C GLY A 89 -19.76 0.95 -9.02
N GLU A 90 -19.45 2.18 -9.38
CA GLU A 90 -18.07 2.64 -9.43
C GLU A 90 -17.47 2.69 -8.01
N ASP A 91 -16.22 2.25 -7.87
CA ASP A 91 -15.49 2.38 -6.61
C ASP A 91 -15.01 3.83 -6.45
N CYS A 92 -15.85 4.66 -5.86
CA CYS A 92 -15.59 6.07 -5.56
C CYS A 92 -14.95 6.30 -4.18
N GLY A 93 -14.38 5.26 -3.59
CA GLY A 93 -13.71 5.34 -2.27
C GLY A 93 -14.69 5.58 -1.13
N SER A 94 -14.59 6.71 -0.41
CA SER A 94 -15.33 6.96 0.83
C SER A 94 -16.85 6.97 0.70
N TYR A 95 -17.40 7.33 -0.43
CA TYR A 95 -18.87 7.38 -0.62
C TYR A 95 -19.48 6.01 -0.87
N THR A 96 -18.72 5.09 -1.43
CA THR A 96 -19.15 3.73 -1.75
C THR A 96 -19.11 2.82 -0.54
N GLU A 97 -18.09 3.00 0.30
CA GLU A 97 -17.66 2.00 1.27
C GLU A 97 -18.73 1.62 2.28
N ASN A 98 -19.32 2.60 2.96
CA ASN A 98 -20.30 2.33 4.01
C ASN A 98 -21.62 1.77 3.43
N PHE A 99 -22.10 2.32 2.32
CA PHE A 99 -23.34 1.89 1.69
C PHE A 99 -23.21 0.46 1.12
N ALA A 100 -22.12 0.19 0.40
CA ALA A 100 -21.84 -1.14 -0.13
C ALA A 100 -21.62 -2.18 0.97
N GLN A 101 -20.96 -1.79 2.06
CA GLN A 101 -20.76 -2.67 3.22
C GLN A 101 -22.09 -3.03 3.88
N CYS A 102 -22.97 -2.06 4.11
CA CYS A 102 -24.29 -2.30 4.67
C CYS A 102 -25.12 -3.25 3.78
N LEU A 103 -25.07 -3.12 2.45
CA LEU A 103 -25.71 -4.08 1.54
C LEU A 103 -25.14 -5.50 1.68
N ARG A 104 -23.82 -5.63 1.84
CA ARG A 104 -23.17 -6.94 2.04
C ARG A 104 -23.58 -7.58 3.38
N GLU A 105 -23.68 -6.79 4.43
CA GLU A 105 -24.18 -7.26 5.75
C GLU A 105 -25.63 -7.77 5.69
N HIS A 106 -26.44 -7.24 4.77
CA HIS A 106 -27.77 -7.79 4.45
C HIS A 106 -27.71 -9.01 3.51
N GLY A 107 -26.53 -9.54 3.21
CA GLY A 107 -26.32 -10.74 2.40
C GLY A 107 -26.42 -10.53 0.88
N TRP A 108 -26.28 -9.29 0.40
CA TRP A 108 -26.30 -8.99 -1.02
C TRP A 108 -24.90 -9.03 -1.65
N LEU A 109 -24.82 -9.52 -2.88
CA LEU A 109 -23.59 -9.43 -3.67
C LEU A 109 -23.44 -8.02 -4.24
N VAL A 110 -22.32 -7.36 -3.92
CA VAL A 110 -22.00 -6.02 -4.41
C VAL A 110 -20.68 -6.04 -5.17
N ALA A 111 -20.73 -5.73 -6.46
CA ALA A 111 -19.58 -5.69 -7.36
C ALA A 111 -19.04 -4.25 -7.51
N GLY A 112 -17.74 -4.07 -7.35
CA GLY A 112 -17.07 -2.82 -7.68
C GLY A 112 -16.71 -2.76 -9.17
N VAL A 113 -17.02 -1.67 -9.84
CA VAL A 113 -16.71 -1.42 -11.26
C VAL A 113 -15.60 -0.38 -11.36
N ASN A 114 -14.66 -0.61 -12.28
CA ASN A 114 -13.62 0.38 -12.54
C ASN A 114 -14.18 1.57 -13.32
N ALA A 115 -14.05 2.79 -12.79
CA ALA A 115 -14.59 4.02 -13.36
C ALA A 115 -14.11 4.28 -14.81
N GLN A 116 -12.82 4.03 -15.12
CA GLN A 116 -12.32 4.21 -16.49
C GLN A 116 -12.91 3.22 -17.49
N ASP A 117 -13.19 1.99 -17.05
CA ASP A 117 -13.80 0.98 -17.90
C ASP A 117 -15.29 1.24 -18.07
N ALA A 118 -16.01 1.66 -17.03
CA ALA A 118 -17.39 2.10 -17.11
C ALA A 118 -17.54 3.28 -18.08
N LYS A 119 -16.65 4.28 -17.97
CA LYS A 119 -16.63 5.43 -18.90
C LYS A 119 -16.51 4.99 -20.36
N LYS A 120 -15.70 3.99 -20.68
CA LYS A 120 -15.57 3.46 -22.04
C LYS A 120 -16.81 2.74 -22.56
N GLN A 121 -17.69 2.33 -21.68
CA GLN A 121 -18.96 1.66 -22.00
C GLN A 121 -20.15 2.64 -22.13
N ARG A 122 -19.95 3.96 -21.93
CA ARG A 122 -20.98 4.97 -22.18
C ARG A 122 -21.30 5.08 -23.65
N GLU A 123 -22.49 5.55 -23.98
CA GLU A 123 -22.89 5.84 -25.38
C GLU A 123 -22.12 7.03 -25.95
N ASN A 124 -21.89 8.04 -25.10
CA ASN A 124 -21.06 9.18 -25.45
C ASN A 124 -19.92 9.31 -24.47
N ILE A 125 -18.67 9.13 -24.92
CA ILE A 125 -17.47 9.20 -24.09
C ILE A 125 -17.15 10.64 -23.67
N GLN A 126 -17.59 11.63 -24.46
CA GLN A 126 -17.31 13.05 -24.21
C GLN A 126 -18.29 13.70 -23.24
N ALA A 127 -19.51 13.16 -23.10
CA ALA A 127 -20.50 13.64 -22.15
C ALA A 127 -20.40 12.88 -20.80
N SER A 128 -20.67 13.59 -19.71
CA SER A 128 -20.76 13.01 -18.37
C SER A 128 -22.05 13.48 -17.72
N THR A 129 -23.01 12.57 -17.57
CA THR A 129 -24.25 12.76 -16.82
C THR A 129 -24.53 11.51 -16.02
N ASP A 130 -25.19 11.63 -14.87
CA ASP A 130 -25.54 10.48 -14.00
C ASP A 130 -26.22 9.36 -14.79
N ARG A 131 -27.03 9.69 -15.78
CA ARG A 131 -27.69 8.70 -16.64
C ARG A 131 -26.70 7.93 -17.51
N LEU A 132 -25.74 8.61 -18.14
CA LEU A 132 -24.73 7.97 -18.99
C LEU A 132 -23.78 7.12 -18.14
N ASP A 133 -23.47 7.58 -16.94
CA ASP A 133 -22.61 6.88 -16.00
C ASP A 133 -23.28 5.57 -15.53
N LEU A 134 -24.55 5.61 -15.18
CA LEU A 134 -25.34 4.43 -14.86
C LEU A 134 -25.42 3.44 -16.02
N LEU A 135 -25.56 3.90 -17.26
CA LEU A 135 -25.56 3.01 -18.44
C LEU A 135 -24.20 2.34 -18.63
N GLY A 136 -23.11 3.08 -18.45
CA GLY A 136 -21.76 2.51 -18.50
C GLY A 136 -21.51 1.46 -17.41
N ILE A 137 -21.95 1.75 -16.18
CA ILE A 137 -21.89 0.82 -15.04
C ILE A 137 -22.74 -0.44 -15.32
N ALA A 138 -23.99 -0.25 -15.77
CA ALA A 138 -24.88 -1.36 -16.09
C ALA A 138 -24.31 -2.28 -17.16
N ARG A 139 -23.75 -1.73 -18.25
CA ARG A 139 -23.11 -2.50 -19.31
C ARG A 139 -21.90 -3.31 -18.82
N MET A 140 -21.09 -2.74 -17.94
CA MET A 140 -19.99 -3.48 -17.30
C MET A 140 -20.51 -4.66 -16.50
N LEU A 141 -21.54 -4.45 -15.69
CA LEU A 141 -22.16 -5.47 -14.84
C LEU A 141 -22.85 -6.57 -15.62
N ILE A 142 -23.61 -6.23 -16.67
CA ILE A 142 -24.25 -7.19 -17.61
C ILE A 142 -23.18 -8.03 -18.31
N ASN A 143 -22.06 -7.42 -18.71
CA ASN A 143 -20.92 -8.14 -19.26
C ASN A 143 -20.16 -8.94 -18.19
N ARG A 144 -20.67 -9.03 -16.95
CA ARG A 144 -20.12 -9.76 -15.81
C ARG A 144 -18.73 -9.26 -15.41
N ARG A 145 -18.41 -7.99 -15.73
CA ARG A 145 -17.15 -7.32 -15.40
C ARG A 145 -17.33 -6.49 -14.12
N GLY A 146 -17.03 -7.09 -13.01
CA GLY A 146 -17.07 -6.42 -11.71
C GLY A 146 -16.19 -7.17 -10.72
N ASN A 147 -15.62 -6.46 -9.77
CA ASN A 147 -14.87 -7.06 -8.68
C ASN A 147 -15.84 -7.39 -7.54
N CYS A 148 -16.17 -8.64 -7.38
CA CYS A 148 -17.01 -9.16 -6.30
C CYS A 148 -16.19 -9.58 -5.07
N SER A 149 -14.88 -9.41 -5.08
CA SER A 149 -14.06 -9.72 -3.91
C SER A 149 -14.57 -8.96 -2.70
N PRO A 150 -14.69 -9.61 -1.55
CA PRO A 150 -15.12 -8.93 -0.33
C PRO A 150 -14.20 -7.75 -0.06
N CYS A 151 -14.75 -6.63 0.39
CA CYS A 151 -13.92 -5.56 0.94
C CYS A 151 -13.02 -6.16 2.00
N GLN A 152 -11.77 -5.73 2.02
CA GLN A 152 -10.90 -6.08 3.12
C GLN A 152 -11.61 -5.71 4.43
N SER A 153 -11.63 -6.62 5.38
CA SER A 153 -12.28 -6.43 6.69
C SER A 153 -11.25 -6.64 7.80
N GLY A 154 -11.60 -6.22 9.01
CA GLY A 154 -10.77 -6.41 10.19
C GLY A 154 -9.39 -5.81 10.06
N ALA A 155 -8.36 -6.54 10.52
CA ALA A 155 -6.98 -6.08 10.56
C ALA A 155 -6.42 -5.67 9.18
N TYR A 156 -6.77 -6.35 8.10
CA TYR A 156 -6.32 -5.98 6.75
C TYR A 156 -6.83 -4.63 6.29
N ARG A 157 -8.10 -4.30 6.59
CA ARG A 157 -8.69 -3.01 6.25
C ARG A 157 -8.05 -1.88 7.03
N ASN A 158 -7.89 -2.06 8.34
CA ASN A 158 -7.26 -1.09 9.22
C ASN A 158 -5.81 -0.84 8.77
N LEU A 159 -5.05 -1.90 8.54
CA LEU A 159 -3.68 -1.81 8.03
C LEU A 159 -3.61 -1.04 6.70
N ARG A 160 -4.52 -1.31 5.75
CA ARG A 160 -4.56 -0.61 4.46
C ARG A 160 -4.83 0.88 4.61
N THR A 161 -5.72 1.25 5.50
CA THR A 161 -6.03 2.65 5.79
C THR A 161 -4.80 3.38 6.32
N LEU A 162 -4.12 2.81 7.31
CA LEU A 162 -2.92 3.39 7.92
C LEU A 162 -1.74 3.45 6.96
N VAL A 163 -1.48 2.40 6.18
CA VAL A 163 -0.42 2.35 5.16
C VAL A 163 -0.60 3.45 4.12
N ARG A 164 -1.81 3.64 3.62
CA ARG A 164 -2.12 4.68 2.65
C ARG A 164 -2.02 6.08 3.26
N HIS A 165 -2.44 6.26 4.51
CA HIS A 165 -2.28 7.51 5.23
C HIS A 165 -0.81 7.84 5.47
N ARG A 166 -0.02 6.88 5.99
CA ARG A 166 1.43 7.02 6.15
C ARG A 166 2.10 7.45 4.84
N ARG A 167 1.75 6.82 3.71
CA ARG A 167 2.30 7.18 2.40
C ARG A 167 2.04 8.65 2.04
N LYS A 168 0.85 9.16 2.30
CA LYS A 168 0.52 10.58 2.10
C LYS A 168 1.40 11.48 2.97
N LEU A 169 1.59 11.14 4.26
CA LEU A 169 2.45 11.91 5.16
C LEU A 169 3.92 11.89 4.70
N VAL A 170 4.42 10.77 4.17
CA VAL A 170 5.78 10.70 3.60
C VAL A 170 5.94 11.62 2.40
N VAL A 171 4.94 11.70 1.51
CA VAL A 171 4.96 12.64 0.38
C VAL A 171 5.01 14.08 0.89
N LEU A 172 4.12 14.46 1.83
CA LEU A 172 4.12 15.80 2.45
C LEU A 172 5.46 16.11 3.13
N THR A 173 6.07 15.13 3.81
CA THR A 173 7.39 15.30 4.43
C THR A 173 8.48 15.58 3.39
N THR A 174 8.40 14.95 2.22
CA THR A 174 9.36 15.19 1.13
C THR A 174 9.15 16.58 0.52
N GLU A 175 7.91 16.98 0.30
CA GLU A 175 7.59 18.34 -0.18
C GLU A 175 8.07 19.40 0.81
N GLU A 176 7.89 19.16 2.10
CA GLU A 176 8.33 20.06 3.15
C GLU A 176 9.87 20.19 3.20
N ARG A 177 10.58 19.08 3.03
CA ARG A 177 12.04 19.13 2.88
C ARG A 177 12.48 19.98 1.68
N CYS A 178 11.78 19.87 0.54
CA CYS A 178 12.10 20.70 -0.63
C CYS A 178 11.89 22.19 -0.34
N ARG A 179 10.80 22.56 0.36
CA ARG A 179 10.57 23.95 0.78
C ARG A 179 11.66 24.45 1.73
N MET A 180 12.02 23.61 2.72
CA MET A 180 13.12 23.94 3.64
C MET A 180 14.45 24.15 2.90
N HIS A 181 14.78 23.32 1.89
CA HIS A 181 15.97 23.51 1.07
C HIS A 181 16.02 24.92 0.47
N CYS A 182 14.91 25.38 -0.13
CA CYS A 182 14.84 26.70 -0.76
C CYS A 182 15.09 27.84 0.25
N VAL A 183 14.52 27.74 1.45
CA VAL A 183 14.68 28.78 2.49
C VAL A 183 16.07 28.73 3.11
N VAL A 184 16.59 27.53 3.38
CA VAL A 184 17.92 27.32 3.96
C VAL A 184 19.01 27.87 3.04
N ASP A 185 18.96 27.56 1.74
CA ASP A 185 19.98 28.04 0.78
C ASP A 185 19.98 29.56 0.62
N ARG A 186 18.86 30.24 0.86
CA ARG A 186 18.79 31.70 0.90
C ARG A 186 19.38 32.29 2.16
N LEU A 187 19.27 31.60 3.31
CA LEU A 187 19.82 32.05 4.59
C LEU A 187 21.30 31.65 4.78
N PHE A 188 21.64 30.46 4.34
CA PHE A 188 22.96 29.88 4.48
C PHE A 188 23.25 28.91 3.32
N PRO A 189 23.75 29.43 2.19
CA PRO A 189 24.03 28.65 1.00
C PRO A 189 24.87 27.40 1.29
N GLY A 190 24.42 26.25 0.83
CA GLY A 190 25.14 24.98 0.96
C GLY A 190 25.19 24.37 2.36
N PHE A 191 24.48 24.91 3.35
CA PHE A 191 24.42 24.34 4.72
C PHE A 191 23.99 22.88 4.75
N LEU A 192 23.02 22.50 3.92
CA LEU A 192 22.48 21.12 3.87
C LEU A 192 23.43 20.12 3.18
N ALA A 193 24.58 20.53 2.66
CA ALA A 193 25.62 19.62 2.22
C ALA A 193 26.51 19.25 3.42
N GLU A 194 26.53 17.97 3.81
CA GLU A 194 27.31 17.49 4.96
C GLU A 194 28.79 17.82 4.86
N ARG A 195 29.35 17.73 3.65
CA ARG A 195 30.76 18.12 3.38
C ARG A 195 31.08 19.55 3.79
N ASN A 196 30.09 20.45 3.80
CA ASN A 196 30.24 21.86 4.14
C ASN A 196 30.01 22.12 5.63
N SER A 197 28.86 21.70 6.12
CA SER A 197 28.42 21.98 7.49
C SER A 197 28.96 20.97 8.53
N GLY A 198 29.35 19.78 8.10
CA GLY A 198 29.63 18.65 9.00
C GLY A 198 28.42 18.02 9.63
N LEU A 199 27.21 18.40 9.21
CA LEU A 199 25.94 17.95 9.76
C LEU A 199 25.12 17.19 8.71
N PHE A 200 24.58 16.04 9.08
CA PHE A 200 23.62 15.32 8.23
C PHE A 200 22.33 16.14 8.05
N PRO A 201 21.89 16.35 6.80
CA PRO A 201 20.69 17.12 6.50
C PRO A 201 19.44 16.55 7.20
N PHE A 202 18.64 17.43 7.79
CA PHE A 202 17.37 17.08 8.45
C PHE A 202 17.48 16.08 9.63
N HIS A 203 18.72 15.85 10.14
CA HIS A 203 18.92 15.18 11.42
C HIS A 203 18.80 16.20 12.57
N GLU A 204 18.64 15.69 13.81
CA GLU A 204 18.38 16.56 14.96
C GLU A 204 19.38 17.69 15.13
N PRO A 205 20.73 17.49 15.02
CA PRO A 205 21.68 18.57 15.11
C PRO A 205 21.48 19.70 14.08
N SER A 206 21.21 19.33 12.82
CA SER A 206 20.95 20.32 11.76
C SER A 206 19.63 21.06 11.97
N LEU A 207 18.55 20.36 12.41
CA LEU A 207 17.26 20.96 12.71
C LEU A 207 17.37 21.95 13.88
N ARG A 208 18.11 21.61 14.93
CA ARG A 208 18.32 22.50 16.09
C ARG A 208 19.09 23.77 15.71
N VAL A 209 20.06 23.67 14.80
CA VAL A 209 20.76 24.85 14.28
C VAL A 209 19.79 25.73 13.49
N MET A 210 18.90 25.15 12.67
CA MET A 210 17.90 25.87 11.88
C MET A 210 16.80 26.54 12.71
N GLU A 211 16.42 26.00 13.86
CA GLU A 211 15.38 26.56 14.75
C GLU A 211 15.79 27.86 15.44
N GLY A 212 17.07 28.15 15.51
CA GLY A 212 17.56 29.33 16.21
C GLY A 212 17.76 30.55 15.29
N ARG A 213 18.65 31.43 15.71
CA ARG A 213 19.16 32.50 14.83
C ARG A 213 20.03 31.85 13.74
N PHE A 214 19.43 31.62 12.59
CA PHE A 214 20.00 30.85 11.50
C PHE A 214 20.19 31.69 10.25
N SER A 215 21.41 32.12 10.02
CA SER A 215 21.93 32.59 8.74
C SER A 215 23.45 32.46 8.79
N ALA A 216 24.11 32.47 7.63
CA ALA A 216 25.58 32.42 7.58
C ALA A 216 26.18 33.51 8.44
N ALA A 217 25.66 34.77 8.37
CA ALA A 217 26.11 35.90 9.17
C ALA A 217 25.96 35.67 10.68
N GLN A 218 24.84 35.07 11.10
CA GLN A 218 24.57 34.84 12.53
C GLN A 218 25.39 33.69 13.08
N ILE A 219 25.56 32.60 12.32
CA ILE A 219 26.39 31.47 12.72
C ILE A 219 27.87 31.90 12.85
N LYS A 220 28.37 32.69 11.88
CA LYS A 220 29.73 33.26 11.95
C LYS A 220 29.97 34.04 13.24
N ARG A 221 28.98 34.85 13.70
CA ARG A 221 29.11 35.72 14.90
C ARG A 221 28.79 35.02 16.21
N ARG A 222 28.22 33.83 16.19
CA ARG A 222 27.80 33.09 17.41
C ARG A 222 29.03 32.65 18.18
N LYS A 223 29.02 32.78 19.53
CA LYS A 223 30.09 32.25 20.38
C LYS A 223 30.21 30.74 20.16
N ARG A 224 31.46 30.27 19.93
CA ARG A 224 31.71 28.85 19.64
C ARG A 224 31.18 27.92 20.73
N ALA A 225 31.38 28.28 22.02
CA ALA A 225 30.90 27.52 23.15
C ALA A 225 29.35 27.29 23.10
N THR A 226 28.59 28.32 22.72
CA THR A 226 27.13 28.21 22.58
C THR A 226 26.73 27.29 21.42
N LEU A 227 27.50 27.28 20.34
CA LEU A 227 27.24 26.38 19.21
C LEU A 227 27.62 24.94 19.54
N VAL A 228 28.69 24.73 20.27
CA VAL A 228 29.10 23.40 20.78
C VAL A 228 28.06 22.85 21.73
N ASP A 229 27.58 23.64 22.70
CA ASP A 229 26.53 23.24 23.65
C ASP A 229 25.22 22.86 22.91
N LEU A 230 24.80 23.67 21.93
CA LEU A 230 23.62 23.37 21.11
C LEU A 230 23.74 22.05 20.35
N LEU A 231 24.89 21.81 19.72
CA LEU A 231 25.16 20.59 18.97
C LEU A 231 25.27 19.36 19.89
N ALA A 232 25.91 19.50 21.06
CA ALA A 232 26.00 18.44 22.05
C ALA A 232 24.63 18.01 22.56
N ARG A 233 23.77 18.97 22.95
CA ARG A 233 22.37 18.71 23.37
C ARG A 233 21.53 18.09 22.26
N ALA A 234 21.84 18.35 21.01
CA ALA A 234 21.20 17.74 19.85
C ALA A 234 21.75 16.34 19.51
N GLY A 235 22.66 15.80 20.29
CA GLY A 235 23.25 14.46 20.07
C GLY A 235 24.27 14.40 18.95
N ALA A 236 24.91 15.51 18.60
CA ALA A 236 25.97 15.50 17.59
C ALA A 236 27.23 14.82 18.14
N GLN A 237 27.80 13.90 17.38
CA GLN A 237 29.16 13.40 17.64
C GLN A 237 30.16 14.50 17.34
N GLU A 238 31.24 14.60 18.10
CA GLU A 238 32.28 15.58 17.94
C GLU A 238 31.79 17.04 17.79
N PRO A 239 30.97 17.55 18.75
CA PRO A 239 30.31 18.85 18.60
C PRO A 239 31.29 20.03 18.46
N THR A 240 32.45 19.96 19.08
CA THR A 240 33.49 20.99 18.99
C THR A 240 34.06 21.12 17.57
N GLN A 241 34.38 20.00 16.95
CA GLN A 241 34.91 19.96 15.58
C GLN A 241 33.86 20.43 14.56
N LYS A 242 32.61 19.97 14.74
CA LYS A 242 31.48 20.37 13.87
C LYS A 242 31.14 21.85 14.02
N ALA A 243 31.18 22.39 15.22
CA ALA A 243 30.96 23.82 15.45
C ALA A 243 32.06 24.66 14.77
N LYS A 244 33.35 24.25 14.87
CA LYS A 244 34.47 24.90 14.18
C LYS A 244 34.26 24.89 12.66
N LYS A 245 34.04 23.72 12.08
CA LYS A 245 33.79 23.55 10.64
C LYS A 245 32.64 24.41 10.14
N LEU A 246 31.50 24.41 10.87
CA LEU A 246 30.34 25.17 10.51
C LEU A 246 30.60 26.68 10.52
N GLN A 247 31.36 27.20 11.49
CA GLN A 247 31.72 28.62 11.56
C GLN A 247 32.70 29.01 10.46
N GLU A 248 33.71 28.19 10.18
CA GLU A 248 34.65 28.38 9.08
C GLU A 248 33.92 28.44 7.73
N TYR A 249 33.00 27.50 7.50
CA TYR A 249 32.18 27.50 6.30
C TYR A 249 31.29 28.76 6.23
N ALA A 250 30.63 29.16 7.35
CA ALA A 250 29.80 30.36 7.41
C ALA A 250 30.61 31.67 7.12
N ALA A 251 31.88 31.67 7.40
CA ALA A 251 32.76 32.84 7.10
C ALA A 251 33.06 32.99 5.60
N ASN A 252 33.03 31.88 4.86
CA ASN A 252 33.48 31.79 3.47
C ASN A 252 32.33 31.74 2.44
N VAL A 253 31.08 31.84 2.86
CA VAL A 253 29.91 31.85 1.94
C VAL A 253 29.34 33.26 1.79
N LEU A 254 28.56 33.46 0.72
CA LEU A 254 27.81 34.69 0.51
C LEU A 254 26.84 34.93 1.67
N GLN A 255 26.81 36.15 2.16
CA GLN A 255 25.94 36.53 3.26
C GLN A 255 24.56 36.97 2.73
N PRO A 256 23.46 36.55 3.34
CA PRO A 256 22.15 36.97 2.92
C PRO A 256 21.93 38.48 3.18
N PRO A 257 21.11 39.18 2.37
CA PRO A 257 20.68 40.55 2.64
C PRO A 257 20.01 40.67 4.00
N LYS A 258 20.43 41.66 4.83
CA LYS A 258 19.97 41.78 6.24
C LYS A 258 18.44 41.90 6.35
N GLU A 259 17.81 42.60 5.44
CA GLU A 259 16.37 42.86 5.42
C GLU A 259 15.49 41.60 5.29
N TYR A 260 16.02 40.54 4.63
CA TYR A 260 15.25 39.30 4.43
C TYR A 260 15.47 38.27 5.55
N ILE A 261 16.48 38.42 6.36
CA ILE A 261 16.86 37.39 7.37
C ILE A 261 15.71 37.10 8.32
N ALA A 262 15.10 38.11 8.89
CA ALA A 262 14.03 37.93 9.89
C ALA A 262 12.81 37.17 9.32
N THR A 263 12.34 37.60 8.15
CA THR A 263 11.19 36.98 7.48
C THR A 263 11.47 35.53 7.08
N LEU A 264 12.66 35.25 6.50
CA LEU A 264 13.04 33.90 6.12
C LEU A 264 13.23 32.99 7.34
N GLN A 265 13.73 33.50 8.46
CA GLN A 265 13.85 32.74 9.70
C GLN A 265 12.48 32.36 10.29
N THR A 266 11.53 33.29 10.27
CA THR A 266 10.14 33.00 10.68
C THR A 266 9.58 31.85 9.85
N SER A 267 9.72 31.95 8.53
CA SER A 267 9.29 30.89 7.57
C SER A 267 10.01 29.56 7.87
N LEU A 268 11.34 29.58 8.04
CA LEU A 268 12.11 28.37 8.32
C LEU A 268 11.67 27.69 9.65
N THR A 269 11.44 28.48 10.68
CA THR A 269 11.00 27.96 11.99
C THR A 269 9.65 27.22 11.85
N GLN A 270 8.70 27.78 11.07
CA GLN A 270 7.42 27.13 10.80
C GLN A 270 7.61 25.83 10.02
N HIS A 271 8.45 25.84 8.99
CA HIS A 271 8.77 24.65 8.19
C HIS A 271 9.41 23.54 9.04
N VAL A 272 10.38 23.87 9.92
CA VAL A 272 10.99 22.90 10.84
C VAL A 272 9.96 22.31 11.80
N GLY A 273 9.07 23.14 12.34
CA GLY A 273 7.98 22.69 13.22
C GLY A 273 7.03 21.71 12.48
N LEU A 274 6.60 22.05 11.26
CA LEU A 274 5.76 21.18 10.44
C LEU A 274 6.47 19.88 10.08
N TYR A 275 7.73 19.93 9.68
CA TYR A 275 8.52 18.73 9.39
C TYR A 275 8.59 17.78 10.58
N ARG A 276 8.85 18.31 11.81
CA ARG A 276 8.85 17.51 13.05
C ARG A 276 7.49 16.89 13.33
N CYS A 277 6.42 17.66 13.19
CA CYS A 277 5.05 17.18 13.37
C CYS A 277 4.76 16.00 12.42
N LEU A 278 5.09 16.13 11.13
CA LEU A 278 4.93 15.06 10.14
C LEU A 278 5.75 13.81 10.50
N LYS A 279 7.00 13.97 10.94
CA LYS A 279 7.86 12.85 11.37
C LYS A 279 7.29 12.11 12.57
N ASN A 280 6.79 12.85 13.58
CA ASN A 280 6.18 12.26 14.77
C ASN A 280 4.90 11.51 14.43
N ASN A 281 4.05 12.07 13.56
CA ASN A 281 2.83 11.42 13.08
C ASN A 281 3.15 10.14 12.31
N ILE A 282 4.16 10.14 11.45
CA ILE A 282 4.62 8.93 10.74
C ILE A 282 5.06 7.87 11.75
N SER A 283 5.87 8.23 12.77
CA SER A 283 6.32 7.28 13.78
C SER A 283 5.18 6.71 14.62
N SER A 284 4.17 7.51 14.94
CA SER A 284 2.97 7.03 15.62
C SER A 284 2.17 6.05 14.77
N LEU A 285 1.95 6.38 13.48
CA LEU A 285 1.27 5.49 12.54
C LEU A 285 2.04 4.17 12.35
N GLU A 286 3.36 4.19 12.31
CA GLU A 286 4.17 2.99 12.15
C GLU A 286 4.01 2.03 13.35
N ARG A 287 3.85 2.53 14.57
CA ARG A 287 3.56 1.68 15.74
C ARG A 287 2.18 1.03 15.63
N GLU A 288 1.18 1.80 15.24
CA GLU A 288 -0.18 1.28 15.05
C GLU A 288 -0.25 0.30 13.89
N MET A 289 0.45 0.59 12.78
CA MET A 289 0.58 -0.35 11.66
C MET A 289 1.21 -1.68 12.09
N ALA A 290 2.20 -1.67 12.98
CA ALA A 290 2.81 -2.88 13.50
C ALA A 290 1.81 -3.74 14.28
N ILE A 291 0.96 -3.12 15.12
CA ILE A 291 -0.10 -3.82 15.86
C ILE A 291 -1.10 -4.51 14.91
N TRP A 292 -1.54 -3.80 13.84
CA TRP A 292 -2.46 -4.39 12.88
C TRP A 292 -1.79 -5.43 11.97
N LEU A 293 -0.52 -5.23 11.60
CA LEU A 293 0.25 -6.22 10.84
C LEU A 293 0.40 -7.53 11.64
N ALA A 294 0.67 -7.43 12.94
CA ALA A 294 0.81 -8.56 13.86
C ALA A 294 -0.41 -9.50 13.85
N GLN A 295 -1.61 -8.95 13.63
CA GLN A 295 -2.86 -9.69 13.57
C GLN A 295 -3.16 -10.30 12.19
N THR A 296 -2.24 -10.19 11.23
CA THR A 296 -2.38 -10.70 9.87
C THR A 296 -1.29 -11.70 9.52
N GLN A 297 -1.56 -12.57 8.56
CA GLN A 297 -0.53 -13.46 8.01
C GLN A 297 0.65 -12.70 7.37
N GLY A 298 0.47 -11.40 7.08
CA GLY A 298 1.55 -10.52 6.62
C GLY A 298 2.71 -10.37 7.60
N ALA A 299 2.49 -10.67 8.89
CA ALA A 299 3.52 -10.69 9.91
C ALA A 299 4.70 -11.63 9.54
N PHE A 300 4.42 -12.72 8.83
CA PHE A 300 5.44 -13.64 8.33
C PHE A 300 6.43 -12.97 7.36
N LEU A 301 6.03 -11.94 6.62
CA LEU A 301 6.92 -11.25 5.70
C LEU A 301 8.11 -10.57 6.42
N MET A 302 7.94 -10.22 7.70
CA MET A 302 9.03 -9.65 8.50
C MET A 302 10.14 -10.65 8.82
N THR A 303 9.90 -11.95 8.64
CA THR A 303 10.93 -12.96 8.84
C THR A 303 11.96 -12.99 7.71
N VAL A 304 11.63 -12.44 6.55
CA VAL A 304 12.56 -12.30 5.43
C VAL A 304 13.62 -11.25 5.78
N ARG A 305 14.90 -11.64 5.74
CA ARG A 305 16.01 -10.71 5.94
C ARG A 305 15.96 -9.61 4.89
N GLY A 306 16.13 -8.34 5.29
CA GLY A 306 15.98 -7.17 4.42
C GLY A 306 14.57 -6.59 4.35
N ILE A 307 13.54 -7.28 4.86
CA ILE A 307 12.17 -6.79 4.91
C ILE A 307 11.85 -6.29 6.33
N GLY A 308 11.56 -5.01 6.44
CA GLY A 308 11.11 -4.37 7.67
C GLY A 308 9.60 -4.22 7.74
N MET A 309 9.09 -3.75 8.88
CA MET A 309 7.66 -3.59 9.18
C MET A 309 6.92 -2.79 8.09
N VAL A 310 7.47 -1.67 7.65
CA VAL A 310 6.82 -0.80 6.66
C VAL A 310 6.62 -1.48 5.31
N LEU A 311 7.62 -2.25 4.86
CA LEU A 311 7.54 -2.98 3.59
C LEU A 311 6.58 -4.18 3.70
N ALA A 312 6.66 -4.93 4.79
CA ALA A 312 5.74 -6.03 5.08
C ALA A 312 4.28 -5.54 5.17
N ALA A 313 4.04 -4.46 5.93
CA ALA A 313 2.74 -3.84 6.05
C ALA A 313 2.21 -3.31 4.71
N GLY A 314 3.06 -2.65 3.92
CA GLY A 314 2.69 -2.10 2.62
C GLY A 314 2.25 -3.17 1.62
N VAL A 315 2.99 -4.26 1.53
CA VAL A 315 2.64 -5.40 0.66
C VAL A 315 1.37 -6.09 1.16
N THR A 316 1.28 -6.38 2.45
CA THR A 316 0.11 -7.04 3.06
C THR A 316 -1.16 -6.21 2.90
N ALA A 317 -1.09 -4.91 3.15
CA ALA A 317 -2.23 -3.99 3.04
C ALA A 317 -2.84 -3.95 1.63
N GLU A 318 -2.02 -3.98 0.60
CA GLU A 318 -2.50 -3.90 -0.77
C GLU A 318 -2.90 -5.26 -1.36
N ILE A 319 -2.34 -6.36 -0.85
CA ILE A 319 -2.76 -7.72 -1.19
C ILE A 319 -4.06 -8.07 -0.45
N GLY A 320 -4.13 -7.79 0.86
CA GLY A 320 -5.23 -8.22 1.73
C GLY A 320 -5.11 -9.67 2.20
N ASN A 321 -6.23 -10.28 2.58
CA ASN A 321 -6.27 -11.65 3.09
C ASN A 321 -5.80 -12.67 2.03
N PRO A 322 -4.70 -13.40 2.26
CA PRO A 322 -4.13 -14.34 1.29
C PRO A 322 -5.05 -15.53 0.97
N ALA A 323 -5.96 -15.89 1.87
CA ALA A 323 -6.91 -17.00 1.66
C ALA A 323 -7.97 -16.66 0.59
N THR A 324 -8.34 -15.38 0.45
CA THR A 324 -9.35 -14.92 -0.52
C THR A 324 -8.75 -14.43 -1.83
N GLN A 325 -7.43 -14.43 -1.95
CA GLN A 325 -6.76 -13.87 -3.11
C GLN A 325 -6.69 -14.83 -4.30
N LYS A 326 -6.75 -14.24 -5.49
CA LYS A 326 -6.56 -14.91 -6.77
C LYS A 326 -5.15 -15.53 -6.88
N PRO A 327 -4.89 -16.39 -7.88
CA PRO A 327 -3.56 -16.93 -8.15
C PRO A 327 -2.49 -15.84 -8.21
N VAL A 328 -1.27 -16.17 -7.77
CA VAL A 328 -0.15 -15.21 -7.65
C VAL A 328 0.14 -14.48 -8.97
N ASN A 329 -0.01 -15.15 -10.12
CA ASN A 329 0.19 -14.52 -11.42
C ASN A 329 -0.78 -13.35 -11.69
N ASN A 330 -2.01 -13.41 -11.15
CA ASN A 330 -2.95 -12.29 -11.25
C ASN A 330 -2.50 -11.11 -10.38
N LEU A 331 -1.90 -11.38 -9.21
CA LEU A 331 -1.33 -10.35 -8.34
C LEU A 331 -0.09 -9.70 -8.97
N VAL A 332 0.75 -10.46 -9.67
CA VAL A 332 1.89 -9.93 -10.44
C VAL A 332 1.40 -8.97 -11.52
N SER A 333 0.32 -9.31 -12.22
CA SER A 333 -0.32 -8.42 -13.20
C SER A 333 -0.97 -7.21 -12.55
N TYR A 334 -1.65 -7.39 -11.43
CA TYR A 334 -2.28 -6.33 -10.64
C TYR A 334 -1.25 -5.32 -10.10
N ALA A 335 -0.09 -5.80 -9.66
CA ALA A 335 1.04 -4.97 -9.25
C ALA A 335 1.77 -4.30 -10.44
N GLY A 336 1.52 -4.74 -11.68
CA GLY A 336 2.15 -4.16 -12.86
C GLY A 336 3.66 -4.40 -12.92
N ILE A 337 4.15 -5.51 -12.37
CA ILE A 337 5.57 -5.90 -12.40
C ILE A 337 5.88 -6.88 -13.54
N ILE A 338 5.02 -6.91 -14.57
CA ILE A 338 5.20 -7.65 -15.81
C ILE A 338 5.52 -6.66 -16.93
N PRO A 339 6.49 -6.98 -17.81
CA PRO A 339 6.73 -6.18 -19.01
C PRO A 339 5.52 -6.27 -19.95
N ARG A 340 5.29 -5.23 -20.72
CA ARG A 340 4.33 -5.28 -21.84
C ARG A 340 4.94 -6.09 -22.98
N VAL A 341 4.18 -7.02 -23.47
CA VAL A 341 4.56 -7.79 -24.67
C VAL A 341 3.64 -7.35 -25.80
N SER A 342 4.23 -6.95 -26.91
CA SER A 342 3.52 -6.71 -28.17
C SER A 342 4.10 -7.67 -29.19
N GLN A 343 3.23 -8.47 -29.80
CA GLN A 343 3.60 -9.44 -30.83
C GLN A 343 2.76 -9.19 -32.08
N THR A 344 3.42 -9.08 -33.20
CA THR A 344 2.79 -8.94 -34.53
C THR A 344 3.32 -10.02 -35.44
N GLY A 345 2.49 -10.55 -36.34
CA GLY A 345 2.93 -11.51 -37.35
C GLY A 345 2.95 -13.00 -36.95
N GLY A 346 2.22 -13.41 -35.89
CA GLY A 346 2.14 -14.82 -35.49
C GLY A 346 3.45 -15.41 -34.97
N SER A 347 3.74 -16.69 -35.28
CA SER A 347 4.95 -17.39 -34.82
C SER A 347 6.24 -16.87 -35.45
N GLU A 348 6.17 -16.27 -36.64
CA GLU A 348 7.31 -15.71 -37.39
C GLU A 348 7.47 -14.19 -37.17
N GLY A 349 6.56 -13.58 -36.40
CA GLY A 349 6.55 -12.13 -36.15
C GLY A 349 7.49 -11.67 -35.07
N SER A 350 7.79 -10.37 -35.07
CA SER A 350 8.62 -9.74 -34.05
C SER A 350 7.86 -9.64 -32.72
N THR A 351 8.50 -10.04 -31.62
CA THR A 351 8.02 -9.85 -30.25
C THR A 351 8.77 -8.67 -29.62
N TYR A 352 8.04 -7.60 -29.33
CA TYR A 352 8.59 -6.46 -28.58
C TYR A 352 8.24 -6.59 -27.10
N VAL A 353 9.26 -6.59 -26.26
CA VAL A 353 9.14 -6.56 -24.80
C VAL A 353 9.42 -5.14 -24.30
N GLY A 354 8.36 -4.41 -24.05
CA GLY A 354 8.44 -3.01 -23.65
C GLY A 354 8.47 -2.79 -22.14
N SER A 355 8.32 -1.52 -21.74
CA SER A 355 8.27 -1.11 -20.33
C SER A 355 7.11 -1.78 -19.59
N VAL A 356 7.20 -1.84 -18.25
CA VAL A 356 6.15 -2.38 -17.37
C VAL A 356 4.80 -1.67 -17.52
N ALA A 357 3.72 -2.40 -17.21
CA ALA A 357 2.36 -1.90 -17.34
C ALA A 357 2.14 -0.60 -16.55
N LYS A 358 1.57 0.43 -17.19
CA LYS A 358 1.22 1.71 -16.53
C LYS A 358 -0.08 1.60 -15.74
N ARG A 359 -1.02 0.73 -16.16
CA ARG A 359 -2.29 0.48 -15.48
C ARG A 359 -2.13 -0.65 -14.46
N CYS A 360 -1.91 -0.30 -13.20
CA CYS A 360 -1.63 -1.24 -12.13
C CYS A 360 -1.94 -0.61 -10.76
N ASN A 361 -1.90 -1.39 -9.70
CA ASN A 361 -1.84 -0.87 -8.35
C ASN A 361 -0.44 -0.29 -8.08
N ARG A 362 -0.31 1.03 -8.25
CA ARG A 362 0.98 1.74 -8.09
C ARG A 362 1.54 1.61 -6.68
N ILE A 363 0.67 1.55 -5.66
CA ILE A 363 1.11 1.45 -4.26
C ILE A 363 1.75 0.09 -4.02
N LEU A 364 1.11 -1.00 -4.43
CA LEU A 364 1.68 -2.35 -4.35
C LEU A 364 2.98 -2.45 -5.15
N LYS A 365 3.00 -1.90 -6.36
CA LYS A 365 4.20 -1.86 -7.20
C LYS A 365 5.37 -1.21 -6.47
N ASP A 366 5.15 -0.03 -5.90
CA ASP A 366 6.21 0.71 -5.20
C ASP A 366 6.74 -0.06 -4.00
N TYR A 367 5.88 -0.66 -3.16
CA TYR A 367 6.34 -1.48 -2.04
C TYR A 367 7.10 -2.73 -2.49
N LEU A 368 6.65 -3.40 -3.55
CA LEU A 368 7.36 -4.57 -4.09
C LEU A 368 8.71 -4.22 -4.69
N VAL A 369 8.82 -3.10 -5.40
CA VAL A 369 10.10 -2.62 -5.98
C VAL A 369 11.06 -2.18 -4.88
N GLN A 370 10.58 -1.44 -3.87
CA GLN A 370 11.40 -1.09 -2.69
C GLN A 370 11.85 -2.35 -1.94
N SER A 371 10.95 -3.31 -1.72
CA SER A 371 11.32 -4.60 -1.12
C SER A 371 12.42 -5.30 -1.94
N ALA A 372 12.31 -5.33 -3.26
CA ALA A 372 13.30 -5.94 -4.12
C ALA A 372 14.67 -5.27 -4.04
N SER A 373 14.71 -3.94 -3.99
CA SER A 373 15.96 -3.17 -3.79
C SER A 373 16.60 -3.51 -2.44
N HIS A 374 15.82 -3.56 -1.36
CA HIS A 374 16.32 -3.94 -0.04
C HIS A 374 16.80 -5.39 0.01
N LEU A 375 16.09 -6.31 -0.65
CA LEU A 375 16.48 -7.72 -0.75
C LEU A 375 17.77 -7.91 -1.56
N GLY A 376 17.99 -7.08 -2.58
CA GLY A 376 19.25 -7.10 -3.35
C GLY A 376 20.47 -6.63 -2.58
N LEU A 377 20.28 -5.77 -1.57
CA LEU A 377 21.37 -5.19 -0.76
C LEU A 377 21.56 -5.90 0.59
N HIS A 378 20.48 -6.31 1.24
CA HIS A 378 20.47 -6.74 2.63
C HIS A 378 19.60 -8.00 2.86
N GLY A 379 19.19 -8.67 1.79
CA GLY A 379 18.31 -9.84 1.84
C GLY A 379 18.99 -11.12 2.31
N ALA A 380 18.27 -12.22 2.19
CA ALA A 380 18.83 -13.56 2.31
C ALA A 380 19.78 -13.83 1.12
N ASP A 381 20.77 -14.67 1.34
CA ASP A 381 21.88 -14.87 0.40
C ASP A 381 21.40 -15.35 -0.99
N ASP A 382 20.40 -16.23 -1.02
CA ASP A 382 19.78 -16.72 -2.26
C ASP A 382 19.06 -15.59 -3.07
N LEU A 383 18.46 -14.61 -2.37
CA LEU A 383 17.79 -13.47 -3.00
C LEU A 383 18.80 -12.41 -3.47
N MET A 384 19.85 -12.19 -2.69
CA MET A 384 20.95 -11.28 -3.10
C MET A 384 21.73 -11.85 -4.29
N ALA A 385 22.04 -13.13 -4.30
CA ALA A 385 22.70 -13.80 -5.42
C ALA A 385 21.85 -13.74 -6.71
N ASP A 386 20.53 -13.99 -6.62
CA ASP A 386 19.63 -13.87 -7.77
C ASP A 386 19.54 -12.42 -8.27
N HIS A 387 19.53 -11.42 -7.38
CA HIS A 387 19.57 -10.00 -7.77
C HIS A 387 20.84 -9.66 -8.54
N LYS A 388 22.00 -10.01 -8.00
CA LYS A 388 23.31 -9.77 -8.65
C LYS A 388 23.42 -10.46 -10.00
N ARG A 389 22.97 -11.72 -10.10
CA ARG A 389 22.94 -12.48 -11.36
C ARG A 389 22.10 -11.79 -12.44
N ARG A 390 20.90 -11.29 -12.07
CA ARG A 390 20.00 -10.57 -13.00
C ARG A 390 20.58 -9.23 -13.43
N ASP A 391 21.20 -8.50 -12.52
CA ASP A 391 21.82 -7.22 -12.80
C ASP A 391 23.00 -7.39 -13.77
N ALA A 392 23.87 -8.36 -13.51
CA ALA A 392 24.98 -8.71 -14.39
C ALA A 392 24.52 -9.17 -15.80
N ALA A 393 23.33 -9.77 -15.90
CA ALA A 393 22.73 -10.14 -17.17
C ALA A 393 22.00 -8.98 -17.90
N GLY A 394 22.10 -7.74 -17.42
CA GLY A 394 21.41 -6.57 -17.99
C GLY A 394 19.88 -6.62 -17.85
N GLN A 395 19.35 -7.44 -16.95
CA GLN A 395 17.92 -7.56 -16.70
C GLN A 395 17.46 -6.53 -15.67
N HIS A 396 16.18 -6.17 -15.69
CA HIS A 396 15.58 -5.36 -14.62
C HIS A 396 15.49 -6.17 -13.31
N ALA A 397 16.62 -6.27 -12.57
CA ALA A 397 16.77 -7.11 -11.39
C ALA A 397 15.65 -6.89 -10.36
N ASN A 398 15.32 -5.64 -10.03
CA ASN A 398 14.26 -5.30 -9.06
C ASN A 398 12.89 -5.88 -9.44
N TYR A 399 12.49 -5.88 -10.71
CA TYR A 399 11.22 -6.49 -11.10
C TYR A 399 11.24 -8.03 -11.03
N GLY A 400 12.40 -8.63 -11.33
CA GLY A 400 12.61 -10.07 -11.19
C GLY A 400 12.47 -10.53 -9.73
N ILE A 401 13.19 -9.85 -8.84
CA ILE A 401 13.16 -10.11 -7.39
C ILE A 401 11.79 -9.78 -6.80
N ALA A 402 11.14 -8.68 -7.21
CA ALA A 402 9.78 -8.35 -6.76
C ALA A 402 8.78 -9.48 -7.06
N ARG A 403 8.86 -10.11 -8.25
CA ARG A 403 8.03 -11.28 -8.60
C ARG A 403 8.37 -12.49 -7.77
N ARG A 404 9.67 -12.79 -7.54
CA ARG A 404 10.11 -13.89 -6.69
C ARG A 404 9.64 -13.68 -5.24
N TYR A 405 9.86 -12.50 -4.69
CA TYR A 405 9.42 -12.13 -3.34
C TYR A 405 7.89 -12.23 -3.17
N LEU A 406 7.11 -11.74 -4.14
CA LEU A 406 5.65 -11.86 -4.09
C LEU A 406 5.19 -13.33 -4.05
N ARG A 407 5.83 -14.23 -4.82
CA ARG A 407 5.51 -15.67 -4.81
C ARG A 407 5.86 -16.31 -3.47
N ILE A 408 7.06 -16.04 -2.96
CA ILE A 408 7.52 -16.54 -1.65
C ILE A 408 6.60 -16.00 -0.55
N GLY A 409 6.36 -14.70 -0.52
CA GLY A 409 5.52 -14.06 0.50
C GLY A 409 4.09 -14.59 0.51
N MET A 410 3.48 -14.80 -0.68
CA MET A 410 2.15 -15.41 -0.77
C MET A 410 2.12 -16.85 -0.28
N HIS A 411 3.16 -17.61 -0.53
CA HIS A 411 3.29 -18.97 0.00
C HIS A 411 3.41 -18.96 1.52
N MET A 412 4.31 -18.13 2.07
CA MET A 412 4.47 -17.97 3.52
C MET A 412 3.17 -17.57 4.23
N MET A 413 2.48 -16.57 3.68
CA MET A 413 1.22 -16.09 4.26
C MET A 413 0.08 -17.13 4.18
N ARG A 414 0.00 -17.92 3.12
CA ARG A 414 -1.03 -18.97 2.96
C ARG A 414 -0.80 -20.18 3.86
N HIS A 415 0.44 -20.52 4.10
CA HIS A 415 0.83 -21.71 4.88
C HIS A 415 1.29 -21.37 6.30
N CYS A 416 1.21 -20.09 6.69
CA CYS A 416 1.53 -19.61 8.04
C CYS A 416 2.92 -20.08 8.54
N HIS A 417 3.95 -19.91 7.72
CA HIS A 417 5.32 -20.25 8.11
C HIS A 417 6.31 -19.12 7.83
N ILE A 418 7.43 -19.10 8.57
CA ILE A 418 8.50 -18.14 8.37
C ILE A 418 9.29 -18.44 7.09
N TYR A 419 10.10 -17.44 6.67
CA TYR A 419 11.01 -17.64 5.55
C TYR A 419 12.03 -18.73 5.86
N LEU A 420 12.18 -19.67 4.92
CA LEU A 420 13.23 -20.67 4.94
C LEU A 420 14.17 -20.41 3.74
N PRO A 421 15.48 -20.30 3.96
CA PRO A 421 16.48 -20.31 2.89
C PRO A 421 16.38 -21.55 2.02
N GLU A 422 16.93 -21.50 0.82
CA GLU A 422 16.77 -22.55 -0.19
C GLU A 422 17.30 -23.91 0.28
N ASP A 423 18.43 -23.92 0.97
CA ASP A 423 19.07 -25.08 1.60
C ASP A 423 18.23 -25.75 2.69
N LEU A 424 17.31 -25.00 3.31
CA LEU A 424 16.42 -25.52 4.36
C LEU A 424 14.99 -25.86 3.87
N ARG A 425 14.68 -25.67 2.57
CA ARG A 425 13.33 -25.96 2.03
C ARG A 425 13.11 -27.42 1.72
N GLU A 426 14.08 -28.05 1.06
CA GLU A 426 14.01 -29.45 0.62
C GLU A 426 15.15 -30.23 1.26
N ASN A 427 14.87 -31.43 1.76
CA ASN A 427 15.84 -32.35 2.35
C ASN A 427 16.59 -31.88 3.62
N SER A 428 16.11 -30.85 4.31
CA SER A 428 16.72 -30.43 5.57
C SER A 428 16.36 -31.36 6.73
N THR A 429 17.34 -31.65 7.59
CA THR A 429 17.12 -32.41 8.83
C THR A 429 16.29 -31.61 9.84
N LEU A 430 15.62 -32.29 10.75
CA LEU A 430 14.91 -31.62 11.86
C LEU A 430 15.87 -30.77 12.70
N GLU A 431 17.10 -31.22 12.88
CA GLU A 431 18.14 -30.47 13.61
C GLU A 431 18.52 -29.16 12.94
N ALA A 432 18.75 -29.16 11.62
CA ALA A 432 19.07 -27.96 10.86
C ALA A 432 17.94 -26.92 10.93
N ARG A 433 16.67 -27.35 10.87
CA ARG A 433 15.52 -26.45 11.05
C ARG A 433 15.41 -25.94 12.47
N ARG A 434 15.64 -26.78 13.46
CA ARG A 434 15.66 -26.41 14.88
C ARG A 434 16.70 -25.32 15.14
N GLU A 435 17.93 -25.52 14.69
CA GLU A 435 19.01 -24.53 14.81
C GLU A 435 18.63 -23.21 14.13
N TYR A 436 18.12 -23.28 12.90
CA TYR A 436 17.67 -22.09 12.16
C TYR A 436 16.60 -21.29 12.92
N TYR A 437 15.61 -21.95 13.52
CA TYR A 437 14.57 -21.25 14.30
C TYR A 437 15.15 -20.61 15.56
N GLN A 438 16.06 -21.26 16.25
CA GLN A 438 16.73 -20.70 17.44
C GLN A 438 17.57 -19.47 17.10
N VAL A 439 18.31 -19.50 16.00
CA VAL A 439 19.14 -18.37 15.54
C VAL A 439 18.28 -17.21 15.01
N THR A 440 17.19 -17.50 14.32
CA THR A 440 16.32 -16.49 13.72
C THR A 440 15.44 -15.78 14.76
N TRP A 441 15.10 -16.45 15.85
CA TRP A 441 14.16 -15.94 16.86
C TRP A 441 14.55 -14.61 17.48
N PRO A 442 15.76 -14.40 18.02
CA PRO A 442 16.15 -13.11 18.61
C PRO A 442 16.02 -11.96 17.62
N TYR A 443 16.45 -12.17 16.37
CA TYR A 443 16.36 -11.18 15.31
C TYR A 443 14.91 -10.81 14.97
N LEU A 444 14.01 -11.81 14.93
CA LEU A 444 12.60 -11.58 14.70
C LEU A 444 11.97 -10.82 15.86
N LEU A 445 12.29 -11.18 17.08
CA LEU A 445 11.80 -10.54 18.29
C LEU A 445 12.21 -9.08 18.35
N ASP A 446 13.46 -8.75 18.05
CA ASP A 446 13.98 -7.38 18.05
C ASP A 446 13.29 -6.49 17.01
N LYS A 447 12.99 -7.04 15.83
CA LYS A 447 12.22 -6.31 14.81
C LYS A 447 10.86 -5.85 15.34
N TRP A 448 10.17 -6.65 16.13
CA TRP A 448 8.87 -6.32 16.71
C TRP A 448 9.00 -5.43 17.96
N LYS A 449 10.03 -5.62 18.79
CA LYS A 449 10.33 -4.76 19.95
C LYS A 449 10.55 -3.31 19.55
N LYS A 450 11.20 -3.08 18.42
CA LYS A 450 11.42 -1.72 17.86
C LYS A 450 10.13 -0.91 17.73
N TYR A 451 8.99 -1.55 17.49
CA TYR A 451 7.68 -0.89 17.34
C TYR A 451 6.79 -1.06 18.57
N GLY A 452 7.26 -1.71 19.62
CA GLY A 452 6.46 -2.02 20.82
C GLY A 452 5.32 -3.00 20.58
N ALA A 453 5.41 -3.82 19.52
CA ALA A 453 4.34 -4.72 19.08
C ALA A 453 4.66 -6.22 19.25
N HIS A 454 5.75 -6.55 19.96
CA HIS A 454 6.20 -7.95 20.11
C HIS A 454 5.21 -8.80 20.91
N GLU A 455 4.60 -8.27 21.97
CA GLU A 455 3.60 -9.00 22.74
C GLU A 455 2.38 -9.34 21.88
N VAL A 456 1.90 -8.38 21.08
CA VAL A 456 0.78 -8.61 20.16
C VAL A 456 1.17 -9.60 19.06
N ALA A 457 2.37 -9.45 18.48
CA ALA A 457 2.80 -10.31 17.37
C ALA A 457 2.91 -11.79 17.75
N PHE A 458 3.31 -12.04 18.99
CA PHE A 458 3.50 -13.41 19.51
C PHE A 458 2.41 -13.85 20.49
N ALA A 459 1.28 -13.14 20.54
CA ALA A 459 0.08 -13.57 21.26
C ALA A 459 -0.49 -14.87 20.62
N PRO A 460 -0.99 -15.83 21.43
CA PRO A 460 -1.47 -17.13 20.91
C PRO A 460 -2.56 -17.07 19.85
N GLU A 461 -3.39 -16.02 19.86
CA GLU A 461 -4.45 -15.78 18.88
C GLU A 461 -3.93 -15.26 17.53
N ASN A 462 -2.68 -14.77 17.48
CA ASN A 462 -2.11 -14.18 16.28
C ASN A 462 -1.20 -15.16 15.51
N PRO A 463 -1.05 -14.97 14.18
CA PRO A 463 -0.38 -15.95 13.32
C PRO A 463 1.04 -16.32 13.73
N LEU A 464 1.86 -15.35 14.17
CA LEU A 464 3.24 -15.65 14.64
C LEU A 464 3.25 -16.31 16.01
N GLY A 465 2.28 -16.03 16.88
CA GLY A 465 2.11 -16.74 18.15
C GLY A 465 1.78 -18.21 17.93
N GLN A 466 0.79 -18.50 17.09
CA GLN A 466 0.40 -19.85 16.70
C GLN A 466 1.57 -20.60 16.05
N TRP A 467 2.32 -19.95 15.15
CA TRP A 467 3.53 -20.53 14.57
C TRP A 467 4.59 -20.84 15.63
N ARG A 468 4.85 -19.91 16.56
CA ARG A 468 5.81 -20.11 17.66
C ARG A 468 5.46 -21.33 18.48
N ASP A 469 4.21 -21.44 18.92
CA ASP A 469 3.73 -22.51 19.79
C ASP A 469 3.84 -23.85 19.05
N MET A 470 3.43 -23.94 17.80
CA MET A 470 3.62 -25.12 16.95
C MET A 470 5.10 -25.52 16.80
N VAL A 471 5.99 -24.56 16.58
CA VAL A 471 7.43 -24.83 16.42
C VAL A 471 8.06 -25.28 17.74
N GLN A 472 7.67 -24.71 18.86
CA GLN A 472 8.13 -25.16 20.19
C GLN A 472 7.76 -26.62 20.44
N ASP A 473 6.53 -26.99 20.11
CA ASP A 473 6.03 -28.36 20.28
C ASP A 473 6.73 -29.36 19.33
N VAL A 474 6.78 -29.04 18.03
CA VAL A 474 7.32 -29.95 17.01
C VAL A 474 8.84 -30.17 17.16
N TYR A 475 9.57 -29.09 17.48
CA TYR A 475 11.06 -29.15 17.52
C TYR A 475 11.62 -29.23 18.93
N ASN A 476 10.76 -29.29 19.95
CA ASN A 476 11.15 -29.35 21.37
C ASN A 476 12.17 -28.24 21.73
N ILE A 477 11.82 -26.99 21.45
CA ILE A 477 12.64 -25.80 21.73
C ILE A 477 11.83 -24.77 22.51
N THR A 478 12.53 -23.86 23.18
CA THR A 478 11.89 -22.75 23.91
C THR A 478 12.23 -21.42 23.25
N LEU A 479 11.20 -20.73 22.77
CA LEU A 479 11.30 -19.40 22.15
C LEU A 479 10.67 -18.35 23.08
N ARG A 480 11.50 -17.72 23.95
CA ARG A 480 11.03 -16.75 24.95
C ARG A 480 10.76 -15.38 24.32
N ILE A 481 9.67 -14.72 24.76
CA ILE A 481 9.30 -13.36 24.33
C ILE A 481 10.03 -12.28 25.16
N LYS A 482 10.45 -12.63 26.39
CA LYS A 482 11.13 -11.70 27.32
C LYS A 482 12.62 -11.65 27.10
#